data_eeda17331ce96a35ec75f6f5dfae9c0b
#
_entry.id   eeda17331ce96a35ec75f6f5dfae9c0b
#
_cell.length_a   1.000
_cell.length_b   1.000
_cell.length_c   1.000
_cell.angle_alpha   90.00
_cell.angle_beta   90.00
_cell.angle_gamma   90.00
#
_symmetry.space_group_name_H-M   'P 1'
#
loop_
_entity.id
_entity.type
_entity.pdbx_description
1 polymer ?
#
loop_
_entity_poly.entity_id
_entity_poly.type
_entity_poly.pdbx_seq_one_letter_code
_entity_poly.pdbx_strand_id
1 'polypeptide(L)'
;ELLVCNKALSKITGFPEGCELTRAKRIRYADGRAVCSDDSYYLSSQVPGLTPEIVNDSIYRYLEEDLGIKIATGKRDVTIEHPTPEDARVLDLDDFNALAVVRGQTYNADGILMEYTETKQVPSFFLLHETVTRRNNGSETHQSSMS
;
A
#
# COMPACT_ATOMS: atom_id res chain seq x y z
N GLU A 1 -2.90 -1.60 -14.87
CA GLU A 1 -3.96 -2.49 -15.34
C GLU A 1 -5.32 -2.02 -14.81
N LEU A 2 -6.31 -1.90 -15.70
CA LEU A 2 -7.68 -1.59 -15.32
C LEU A 2 -8.46 -2.88 -15.11
N LEU A 3 -9.28 -2.92 -14.07
CA LEU A 3 -10.12 -4.07 -13.79
C LEU A 3 -11.41 -3.66 -13.06
N VAL A 4 -12.38 -4.56 -13.04
CA VAL A 4 -13.64 -4.37 -12.31
C VAL A 4 -13.57 -5.16 -11.01
N CYS A 5 -13.93 -4.54 -9.90
CA CYS A 5 -13.94 -5.16 -8.59
C CYS A 5 -15.02 -6.24 -8.53
N ASN A 6 -14.62 -7.50 -8.45
CA ASN A 6 -15.54 -8.61 -8.26
C ASN A 6 -15.83 -8.83 -6.77
N LYS A 7 -16.73 -9.75 -6.46
CA LYS A 7 -17.13 -10.04 -5.10
C LYS A 7 -15.96 -10.47 -4.20
N ALA A 8 -15.06 -11.30 -4.71
CA ALA A 8 -13.92 -11.78 -3.94
C ALA A 8 -12.96 -10.63 -3.63
N LEU A 9 -12.66 -9.79 -4.61
CA LEU A 9 -11.79 -8.63 -4.43
C LEU A 9 -12.42 -7.58 -3.51
N SER A 10 -13.73 -7.39 -3.60
CA SER A 10 -14.46 -6.50 -2.68
C SER A 10 -14.30 -6.93 -1.23
N LYS A 11 -14.35 -8.21 -0.94
CA LYS A 11 -14.14 -8.74 0.42
C LYS A 11 -12.74 -8.49 0.94
N ILE A 12 -11.74 -8.60 0.08
CA ILE A 12 -10.34 -8.41 0.45
C ILE A 12 -10.02 -6.93 0.66
N THR A 13 -10.45 -6.08 -0.25
CA THR A 13 -10.01 -4.68 -0.32
C THR A 13 -10.92 -3.70 0.39
N GLY A 14 -12.22 -3.99 0.46
CA GLY A 14 -13.23 -3.07 0.95
C GLY A 14 -13.84 -2.17 -0.13
N PHE A 15 -13.36 -2.24 -1.37
CA PHE A 15 -13.98 -1.50 -2.47
C PHE A 15 -15.36 -2.06 -2.80
N PRO A 16 -16.31 -1.21 -3.26
CA PRO A 16 -17.60 -1.69 -3.71
C PRO A 16 -17.48 -2.65 -4.88
N GLU A 17 -18.28 -3.71 -4.87
CA GLU A 17 -18.37 -4.62 -6.01
C GLU A 17 -18.87 -3.86 -7.23
N GLY A 18 -18.25 -4.11 -8.38
CA GLY A 18 -18.59 -3.49 -9.66
C GLY A 18 -17.86 -2.18 -9.96
N CYS A 19 -17.11 -1.61 -9.02
CA CYS A 19 -16.34 -0.40 -9.31
C CYS A 19 -15.11 -0.70 -10.17
N GLU A 20 -14.66 0.31 -10.91
CA GLU A 20 -13.44 0.21 -11.71
C GLU A 20 -12.23 0.54 -10.85
N LEU A 21 -11.22 -0.31 -10.92
CA LEU A 21 -9.97 -0.17 -10.18
C LEU A 21 -8.78 -0.12 -11.13
N THR A 22 -7.78 0.63 -10.74
CA THR A 22 -6.45 0.63 -11.37
C THR A 22 -5.52 -0.14 -10.45
N ARG A 23 -4.92 -1.23 -10.96
CA ARG A 23 -3.98 -2.05 -10.21
C ARG A 23 -2.56 -1.73 -10.63
N ALA A 24 -1.68 -1.56 -9.65
CA ALA A 24 -0.26 -1.34 -9.86
C ALA A 24 0.55 -2.34 -9.04
N LYS A 25 1.50 -3.00 -9.67
CA LYS A 25 2.44 -3.92 -9.03
C LYS A 25 3.86 -3.41 -9.17
N ARG A 26 4.65 -3.57 -8.12
CA ARG A 26 6.04 -3.14 -8.13
C ARG A 26 6.90 -4.07 -7.29
N ILE A 27 8.12 -4.35 -7.76
CA ILE A 27 9.17 -5.00 -6.97
C ILE A 27 10.21 -3.94 -6.65
N ARG A 28 10.55 -3.81 -5.37
CA ARG A 28 11.60 -2.89 -4.92
C ARG A 28 12.86 -3.64 -4.57
N TYR A 29 14.00 -3.05 -4.90
CA TYR A 29 15.31 -3.65 -4.74
C TYR A 29 16.15 -2.81 -3.77
N ALA A 30 16.97 -3.48 -2.97
CA ALA A 30 17.99 -2.87 -2.13
C ALA A 30 19.29 -3.66 -2.33
N ASP A 31 20.36 -2.97 -2.72
CA ASP A 31 21.66 -3.58 -3.01
C ASP A 31 21.57 -4.74 -4.01
N GLY A 32 20.74 -4.59 -5.04
CA GLY A 32 20.54 -5.59 -6.08
C GLY A 32 19.66 -6.77 -5.68
N ARG A 33 19.08 -6.76 -4.50
CA ARG A 33 18.21 -7.82 -3.98
C ARG A 33 16.76 -7.40 -4.03
N ALA A 34 15.88 -8.30 -4.44
CA ALA A 34 14.43 -8.06 -4.40
C ALA A 34 13.93 -8.22 -2.97
N VAL A 35 13.63 -7.11 -2.31
CA VAL A 35 13.32 -7.07 -0.86
C VAL A 35 11.86 -6.78 -0.55
N CYS A 36 11.10 -6.28 -1.52
CA CYS A 36 9.74 -5.83 -1.29
C CYS A 36 8.90 -5.96 -2.54
N SER A 37 7.67 -6.45 -2.39
CA SER A 37 6.67 -6.43 -3.46
C SER A 37 5.47 -5.60 -3.02
N ASP A 38 5.01 -4.69 -3.88
CA ASP A 38 3.81 -3.90 -3.67
C ASP A 38 2.75 -4.32 -4.66
N ASP A 39 1.52 -4.53 -4.18
CA ASP A 39 0.34 -4.78 -4.99
C ASP A 39 -0.73 -3.80 -4.52
N SER A 40 -1.06 -2.84 -5.37
CA SER A 40 -1.91 -1.71 -4.99
C SER A 40 -3.10 -1.59 -5.93
N TYR A 41 -4.26 -1.24 -5.35
CA TYR A 41 -5.48 -0.97 -6.09
C TYR A 41 -5.94 0.45 -5.77
N TYR A 42 -6.31 1.18 -6.82
CA TYR A 42 -6.80 2.56 -6.73
C TYR A 42 -8.18 2.65 -7.35
N LEU A 43 -9.07 3.38 -6.69
CA LEU A 43 -10.40 3.65 -7.26
C LEU A 43 -10.23 4.58 -8.46
N SER A 44 -10.47 4.06 -9.67
CA SER A 44 -10.16 4.77 -10.92
C SER A 44 -10.85 6.11 -11.05
N SER A 45 -12.08 6.24 -10.55
CA SER A 45 -12.84 7.50 -10.59
C SER A 45 -12.24 8.59 -9.70
N GLN A 46 -11.52 8.22 -8.65
CA GLN A 46 -10.90 9.16 -7.69
C GLN A 46 -9.43 9.42 -8.01
N VAL A 47 -8.77 8.49 -8.67
CA VAL A 47 -7.33 8.56 -8.97
C VAL A 47 -7.11 8.34 -10.46
N PRO A 48 -7.54 9.27 -11.32
CA PRO A 48 -7.35 9.14 -12.77
C PRO A 48 -5.90 9.40 -13.18
N GLY A 49 -5.54 8.89 -14.35
CA GLY A 49 -4.27 9.24 -15.01
C GLY A 49 -3.02 8.58 -14.42
N LEU A 50 -3.15 7.49 -13.67
CA LEU A 50 -1.99 6.77 -13.16
C LEU A 50 -1.18 6.15 -14.31
N THR A 51 0.13 6.41 -14.28
CA THR A 51 1.09 5.84 -15.23
C THR A 51 2.17 5.06 -14.46
N PRO A 52 2.93 4.16 -15.13
CA PRO A 52 4.04 3.48 -14.47
C PRO A 52 5.07 4.44 -13.85
N GLU A 53 5.31 5.59 -14.48
CA GLU A 53 6.23 6.61 -13.99
C GLU A 53 5.74 7.21 -12.67
N ILE A 54 4.44 7.51 -12.56
CA ILE A 54 3.84 8.04 -11.33
C ILE A 54 3.90 7.00 -10.21
N VAL A 55 3.60 5.74 -10.52
CA VAL A 55 3.67 4.64 -9.54
C VAL A 55 5.09 4.46 -9.01
N ASN A 56 6.09 4.57 -9.87
CA ASN A 56 7.50 4.40 -9.50
C ASN A 56 8.10 5.61 -8.77
N ASP A 57 7.49 6.78 -8.89
CA ASP A 57 7.93 8.00 -8.19
C ASP A 57 7.22 8.11 -6.83
N SER A 58 6.19 8.92 -6.75
CA SER A 58 5.44 9.11 -5.51
C SER A 58 3.94 9.23 -5.78
N ILE A 59 3.22 8.18 -5.44
CA ILE A 59 1.76 8.16 -5.53
C ILE A 59 1.14 9.25 -4.64
N TYR A 60 1.64 9.41 -3.41
CA TYR A 60 1.09 10.40 -2.48
C TYR A 60 1.29 11.82 -2.99
N ARG A 61 2.45 12.12 -3.58
CA ARG A 61 2.67 13.42 -4.20
C ARG A 61 1.70 13.67 -5.35
N TYR A 62 1.46 12.66 -6.18
CA TYR A 62 0.49 12.75 -7.27
C TYR A 62 -0.93 13.02 -6.73
N LEU A 63 -1.36 12.27 -5.70
CA LEU A 63 -2.68 12.44 -5.11
C LEU A 63 -2.86 13.84 -4.51
N GLU A 64 -1.91 14.29 -3.73
CA GLU A 64 -2.03 15.55 -2.99
C GLU A 64 -1.74 16.78 -3.85
N GLU A 65 -0.67 16.77 -4.63
CA GLU A 65 -0.22 17.94 -5.40
C GLU A 65 -0.89 18.06 -6.76
N ASP A 66 -0.99 16.95 -7.51
CA ASP A 66 -1.50 16.98 -8.88
C ASP A 66 -3.03 16.85 -8.93
N LEU A 67 -3.63 16.03 -8.09
CA LEU A 67 -5.07 15.81 -8.04
C LEU A 67 -5.78 16.60 -6.94
N GLY A 68 -5.04 17.17 -5.98
CA GLY A 68 -5.62 17.93 -4.88
C GLY A 68 -6.46 17.11 -3.91
N ILE A 69 -6.24 15.80 -3.83
CA ILE A 69 -6.98 14.92 -2.95
C ILE A 69 -6.43 15.02 -1.53
N LYS A 70 -7.31 15.24 -0.55
CA LYS A 70 -6.92 15.21 0.86
C LYS A 70 -7.10 13.80 1.42
N ILE A 71 -6.02 13.24 1.90
CA ILE A 71 -6.03 11.96 2.62
C ILE A 71 -6.43 12.26 4.06
N ALA A 72 -7.54 11.69 4.50
CA ALA A 72 -8.09 11.94 5.84
C ALA A 72 -7.78 10.81 6.81
N THR A 73 -7.89 9.55 6.38
CA THR A 73 -7.73 8.38 7.23
C THR A 73 -6.94 7.31 6.51
N GLY A 74 -5.96 6.75 7.20
CA GLY A 74 -5.25 5.56 6.79
C GLY A 74 -5.41 4.46 7.84
N LYS A 75 -5.70 3.25 7.39
CA LYS A 75 -5.73 2.05 8.23
C LYS A 75 -4.64 1.11 7.76
N ARG A 76 -3.96 0.46 8.70
CA ARG A 76 -2.84 -0.40 8.37
C ARG A 76 -2.77 -1.59 9.31
N ASP A 77 -2.65 -2.80 8.74
CA ASP A 77 -2.41 -4.02 9.49
C ASP A 77 -1.05 -4.59 9.09
N VAL A 78 -0.29 -5.04 10.08
CA VAL A 78 0.99 -5.71 9.85
C VAL A 78 0.88 -7.13 10.39
N THR A 79 1.16 -8.12 9.53
CA THR A 79 1.15 -9.54 9.91
C THR A 79 2.44 -10.19 9.45
N ILE A 80 2.71 -11.37 10.03
CA ILE A 80 3.81 -12.23 9.57
C ILE A 80 3.16 -13.46 8.93
N GLU A 81 3.50 -13.70 7.67
CA GLU A 81 2.88 -14.77 6.88
C GLU A 81 3.93 -15.61 6.18
N HIS A 82 3.58 -16.85 5.88
CA HIS A 82 4.44 -17.71 5.05
C HIS A 82 4.42 -17.19 3.61
N PRO A 83 5.57 -17.22 2.91
CA PRO A 83 5.60 -16.85 1.50
C PRO A 83 4.82 -17.86 0.66
N THR A 84 4.14 -17.35 -0.37
CA THR A 84 3.56 -18.19 -1.41
C THR A 84 4.66 -18.66 -2.37
N PRO A 85 4.40 -19.68 -3.22
CA PRO A 85 5.36 -20.06 -4.25
C PRO A 85 5.76 -18.90 -5.17
N GLU A 86 4.83 -18.00 -5.48
CA GLU A 86 5.14 -16.81 -6.27
C GLU A 86 6.05 -15.85 -5.53
N ASP A 87 5.79 -15.59 -4.25
CA ASP A 87 6.64 -14.77 -3.41
C ASP A 87 8.07 -15.28 -3.42
N ALA A 88 8.24 -16.60 -3.30
CA ALA A 88 9.56 -17.23 -3.30
C ALA A 88 10.30 -17.08 -4.64
N ARG A 89 9.56 -16.93 -5.74
CA ARG A 89 10.16 -16.71 -7.06
C ARG A 89 10.61 -15.28 -7.28
N VAL A 90 9.89 -14.31 -6.73
CA VAL A 90 10.11 -12.89 -7.03
C VAL A 90 10.91 -12.15 -5.96
N LEU A 91 10.98 -12.68 -4.74
CA LEU A 91 11.69 -12.06 -3.61
C LEU A 91 12.89 -12.87 -3.17
N ASP A 92 13.95 -12.18 -2.74
CA ASP A 92 15.15 -12.81 -2.19
C ASP A 92 14.96 -13.08 -0.70
N LEU A 93 14.40 -14.23 -0.36
CA LEU A 93 14.04 -14.60 1.00
C LEU A 93 15.20 -15.02 1.88
N ASP A 94 16.36 -15.36 1.31
CA ASP A 94 17.47 -16.01 2.01
C ASP A 94 16.99 -17.29 2.70
N ASP A 95 17.29 -17.44 4.00
CA ASP A 95 16.86 -18.59 4.79
C ASP A 95 15.52 -18.38 5.49
N PHE A 96 14.86 -17.26 5.26
CA PHE A 96 13.60 -16.96 5.91
C PHE A 96 12.42 -17.68 5.25
N ASN A 97 11.54 -18.19 6.08
CA ASN A 97 10.27 -18.79 5.64
C ASN A 97 9.10 -17.94 6.10
N ALA A 98 9.27 -16.63 6.10
CA ALA A 98 8.27 -15.67 6.53
C ALA A 98 8.43 -14.35 5.79
N LEU A 99 7.35 -13.62 5.67
CA LEU A 99 7.30 -12.24 5.15
C LEU A 99 6.57 -11.35 6.14
N ALA A 100 6.99 -10.11 6.26
CA ALA A 100 6.20 -9.08 6.89
C ALA A 100 5.22 -8.55 5.84
N VAL A 101 3.92 -8.66 6.11
CA VAL A 101 2.87 -8.24 5.18
C VAL A 101 2.13 -7.07 5.77
N VAL A 102 2.09 -5.97 5.02
CA VAL A 102 1.40 -4.74 5.43
C VAL A 102 0.24 -4.53 4.48
N ARG A 103 -0.98 -4.52 5.03
CA ARG A 103 -2.19 -4.22 4.27
C ARG A 103 -2.73 -2.88 4.72
N GLY A 104 -2.98 -2.00 3.78
CA GLY A 104 -3.41 -0.64 4.06
C GLY A 104 -4.63 -0.23 3.27
N GLN A 105 -5.44 0.64 3.88
CA GLN A 105 -6.57 1.30 3.23
C GLN A 105 -6.45 2.79 3.46
N THR A 106 -6.63 3.58 2.41
CA THR A 106 -6.55 5.05 2.47
C THR A 106 -7.86 5.65 2.02
N TYR A 107 -8.42 6.52 2.86
CA TYR A 107 -9.71 7.18 2.65
C TYR A 107 -9.50 8.69 2.47
N ASN A 108 -10.31 9.30 1.60
CA ASN A 108 -10.33 10.75 1.45
C ASN A 108 -11.18 11.42 2.54
N ALA A 109 -11.30 12.76 2.48
CA ALA A 109 -12.05 13.54 3.46
C ALA A 109 -13.55 13.25 3.46
N ASP A 110 -14.10 12.69 2.38
CA ASP A 110 -15.51 12.29 2.27
C ASP A 110 -15.75 10.85 2.72
N GLY A 111 -14.72 10.17 3.25
CA GLY A 111 -14.82 8.79 3.70
C GLY A 111 -14.80 7.76 2.58
N ILE A 112 -14.41 8.15 1.38
CA ILE A 112 -14.34 7.24 0.23
C ILE A 112 -13.00 6.52 0.23
N LEU A 113 -13.05 5.18 0.13
CA LEU A 113 -11.84 4.36 -0.01
C LEU A 113 -11.23 4.62 -1.37
N MET A 114 -9.98 5.11 -1.38
CA MET A 114 -9.26 5.46 -2.61
C MET A 114 -8.20 4.45 -2.98
N GLU A 115 -7.55 3.85 -1.99
CA GLU A 115 -6.40 2.97 -2.18
C GLU A 115 -6.46 1.79 -1.23
N TYR A 116 -6.14 0.62 -1.74
CA TYR A 116 -5.80 -0.56 -0.97
C TYR A 116 -4.42 -1.04 -1.40
N THR A 117 -3.55 -1.30 -0.44
CA THR A 117 -2.21 -1.80 -0.70
C THR A 117 -1.93 -3.10 0.05
N GLU A 118 -1.18 -3.99 -0.58
CA GLU A 118 -0.55 -5.12 0.08
C GLU A 118 0.94 -5.08 -0.23
N THR A 119 1.73 -4.86 0.82
CA THR A 119 3.18 -4.79 0.71
C THR A 119 3.77 -5.98 1.44
N LYS A 120 4.58 -6.77 0.75
CA LYS A 120 5.28 -7.93 1.33
C LYS A 120 6.77 -7.61 1.38
N GLN A 121 7.34 -7.70 2.57
CA GLN A 121 8.75 -7.37 2.80
C GLN A 121 9.51 -8.55 3.37
N VAL A 122 10.71 -8.78 2.84
CA VAL A 122 11.60 -9.80 3.41
C VAL A 122 12.03 -9.37 4.81
N PRO A 123 12.17 -10.32 5.78
CA PRO A 123 12.44 -9.96 7.18
C PRO A 123 13.71 -9.13 7.40
N SER A 124 14.73 -9.34 6.59
CA SER A 124 15.98 -8.60 6.71
C SER A 124 15.85 -7.11 6.30
N PHE A 125 14.79 -6.77 5.57
CA PHE A 125 14.54 -5.39 5.12
C PHE A 125 13.50 -4.67 5.98
N PHE A 126 12.60 -5.41 6.65
CA PHE A 126 11.48 -4.84 7.35
C PHE A 126 11.89 -4.02 8.57
N LEU A 127 11.39 -2.79 8.65
CA LEU A 127 11.53 -1.92 9.80
C LEU A 127 10.24 -1.10 9.96
N LEU A 128 9.69 -1.13 11.16
CA LEU A 128 8.61 -0.22 11.57
C LEU A 128 9.19 0.81 12.53
N HIS A 129 9.06 2.09 12.16
CA HIS A 129 9.42 3.21 13.01
C HIS A 129 8.21 4.11 13.19
N GLU A 130 7.92 4.46 14.44
CA GLU A 130 6.76 5.29 14.77
C GLU A 130 7.18 6.41 15.72
N THR A 131 6.71 7.62 15.43
CA THR A 131 6.87 8.79 16.30
C THR A 131 5.49 9.29 16.68
N VAL A 132 5.24 9.45 17.99
CA VAL A 132 3.99 9.99 18.53
C VAL A 132 4.29 11.32 19.17
N THR A 133 3.60 12.37 18.74
CA THR A 133 3.79 13.72 19.28
C THR A 133 2.48 14.20 19.90
N ARG A 134 2.54 14.60 21.19
CA ARG A 134 1.41 15.21 21.88
C ARG A 134 1.46 16.72 21.68
N ARG A 135 0.34 17.30 21.21
CA ARG A 135 0.19 18.74 21.04
C ARG A 135 -0.31 19.41 22.31
N ASN A 136 -0.08 20.75 22.43
CA ASN A 136 -0.51 21.54 23.59
C ASN A 136 -2.03 21.54 23.81
N ASN A 137 -2.83 21.29 22.79
CA ASN A 137 -4.28 21.19 22.89
C ASN A 137 -4.79 19.80 23.31
N GLY A 138 -3.87 18.88 23.70
CA GLY A 138 -4.20 17.53 24.09
C GLY A 138 -4.41 16.53 22.96
N SER A 139 -4.31 16.97 21.69
CA SER A 139 -4.38 16.03 20.56
C SER A 139 -3.04 15.34 20.33
N GLU A 140 -3.11 14.11 19.81
CA GLU A 140 -1.94 13.33 19.47
C GLU A 140 -1.81 13.19 17.96
N THR A 141 -0.57 13.23 17.48
CA THR A 141 -0.26 13.00 16.06
C THR A 141 0.66 11.80 15.97
N HIS A 142 0.28 10.84 15.13
CA HIS A 142 1.08 9.66 14.82
C HIS A 142 1.79 9.83 13.51
N GLN A 143 3.09 9.48 13.48
CA GLN A 143 3.87 9.37 12.27
C GLN A 143 4.53 8.00 12.26
N SER A 144 4.31 7.25 11.19
CA SER A 144 4.88 5.92 11.03
C SER A 144 5.61 5.83 9.70
N SER A 145 6.72 5.12 9.67
CA SER A 145 7.43 4.77 8.44
C SER A 145 7.87 3.31 8.49
N MET A 146 7.91 2.67 7.32
CA MET A 146 8.39 1.31 7.15
C MET A 146 9.41 1.26 6.04
N SER A 147 10.44 0.49 6.24
CA SER A 147 11.53 0.29 5.28
C SER A 147 11.88 -1.18 5.12
#